data_2353046d2d953340b2c0403b0601405e
#
_entry.id   2353046d2d953340b2c0403b0601405e
#
_cell.length_a   1.000
_cell.length_b   1.000
_cell.length_c   1.000
_cell.angle_alpha   90.00
_cell.angle_beta   90.00
_cell.angle_gamma   90.00
#
_symmetry.space_group_name_H-M   'P 1'
#
loop_
_entity.id
_entity.type
_entity.pdbx_description
1 polymer ?
#
loop_
_entity_poly.entity_id
_entity_poly.type
_entity_poly.pdbx_seq_one_letter_code
_entity_poly.pdbx_strand_id
1 'polypeptide(L)'
;DFVLPYNFRIQTGALATFTYDQNNQHWPSMDEESAQVNILKHNILQLQLTVPARAYYNIKLWKELRMFFFAGPQLQIGLTNYDIVKKQLSDPTTQWIESQGIKTTNHDRYIDKQLYRTNIQFGLGGGFEWDRYRLQAGYDFGLNNILHTAVLPKQKMHEWGWMCTFSYKL
;
A
#
# COMPACT_ATOMS: atom_id res chain seq x y z
N ASP A 1 -5.22 1.61 -23.98
CA ASP A 1 -5.82 0.27 -24.09
C ASP A 1 -5.50 -0.33 -25.46
N PHE A 2 -5.00 -1.56 -25.48
CA PHE A 2 -4.79 -2.33 -26.70
C PHE A 2 -5.87 -3.41 -26.78
N VAL A 3 -6.70 -3.36 -27.82
CA VAL A 3 -7.76 -4.36 -28.04
C VAL A 3 -7.18 -5.51 -28.87
N LEU A 4 -7.29 -6.72 -28.33
CA LEU A 4 -6.83 -7.97 -28.97
C LEU A 4 -8.05 -8.77 -29.49
N PRO A 5 -7.87 -9.72 -30.42
CA PRO A 5 -8.92 -10.63 -30.82
C PRO A 5 -9.44 -11.45 -29.61
N TYR A 6 -10.62 -12.05 -29.76
CA TYR A 6 -11.24 -12.93 -28.75
C TYR A 6 -11.62 -12.25 -27.42
N ASN A 7 -12.06 -10.97 -27.43
CA ASN A 7 -12.50 -10.22 -26.25
C ASN A 7 -11.41 -9.91 -25.22
N PHE A 8 -10.16 -10.06 -25.58
CA PHE A 8 -9.04 -9.66 -24.75
C PHE A 8 -8.67 -8.18 -24.95
N ARG A 9 -8.24 -7.55 -23.88
CA ARG A 9 -7.71 -6.18 -23.88
C ARG A 9 -6.54 -6.10 -22.91
N ILE A 10 -5.48 -5.40 -23.31
CA ILE A 10 -4.38 -5.05 -22.40
C ILE A 10 -4.54 -3.57 -22.05
N GLN A 11 -4.49 -3.30 -20.77
CA GLN A 11 -4.53 -1.94 -20.23
C GLN A 11 -3.26 -1.67 -19.44
N THR A 12 -2.66 -0.53 -19.71
CA THR A 12 -1.59 0.06 -18.91
C THR A 12 -1.90 1.52 -18.65
N GLY A 13 -1.24 2.11 -17.68
CA GLY A 13 -1.43 3.51 -17.30
C GLY A 13 -0.46 3.89 -16.20
N ALA A 14 -0.67 5.06 -15.63
CA ALA A 14 0.03 5.54 -14.45
C ALA A 14 -0.99 6.09 -13.45
N LEU A 15 -0.85 5.71 -12.19
CA LEU A 15 -1.73 6.14 -11.10
C LEU A 15 -0.87 6.67 -9.97
N ALA A 16 -1.13 7.91 -9.55
CA ALA A 16 -0.56 8.46 -8.32
C ALA A 16 -1.52 8.18 -7.16
N THR A 17 -1.01 7.56 -6.11
CA THR A 17 -1.79 7.23 -4.92
C THR A 17 -1.21 7.94 -3.72
N PHE A 18 -2.07 8.61 -2.97
CA PHE A 18 -1.76 9.19 -1.67
C PHE A 18 -2.47 8.38 -0.59
N THR A 19 -1.72 7.93 0.40
CA THR A 19 -2.25 7.15 1.52
C THR A 19 -1.90 7.84 2.83
N TYR A 20 -2.85 7.88 3.75
CA TYR A 20 -2.66 8.30 5.12
C TYR A 20 -3.06 7.16 6.05
N ASP A 21 -2.15 6.74 6.91
CA ASP A 21 -2.39 5.68 7.88
C ASP A 21 -2.03 6.14 9.28
N GLN A 22 -2.75 5.63 10.28
CA GLN A 22 -2.52 5.91 11.70
C GLN A 22 -2.32 4.61 12.46
N ASN A 23 -1.18 4.50 13.12
CA ASN A 23 -0.88 3.38 14.00
C ASN A 23 -0.55 3.89 15.41
N ASN A 24 -1.25 3.37 16.40
CA ASN A 24 -1.03 3.70 17.80
C ASN A 24 -0.41 2.49 18.50
N GLN A 25 0.79 2.66 19.03
CA GLN A 25 1.47 1.65 19.83
C GLN A 25 1.44 2.04 21.29
N HIS A 26 0.98 1.13 22.14
CA HIS A 26 0.97 1.27 23.59
C HIS A 26 2.11 0.47 24.18
N TRP A 27 2.93 1.12 24.99
CA TRP A 27 4.06 0.50 25.65
C TRP A 27 3.86 0.53 27.16
N PRO A 28 4.25 -0.54 27.90
CA PRO A 28 4.21 -0.53 29.36
C PRO A 28 5.15 0.56 29.90
N SER A 29 4.76 1.19 31.00
CA SER A 29 5.65 2.11 31.72
C SER A 29 6.81 1.33 32.31
N MET A 30 8.04 1.85 32.18
CA MET A 30 9.23 1.30 32.84
C MET A 30 9.47 1.91 34.22
N ASP A 31 8.72 2.97 34.55
CA ASP A 31 8.76 3.59 35.87
C ASP A 31 7.65 3.00 36.75
N GLU A 32 8.03 2.29 37.80
CA GLU A 32 7.09 1.67 38.75
C GLU A 32 6.22 2.71 39.50
N GLU A 33 6.64 3.99 39.59
CA GLU A 33 5.93 5.06 40.28
C GLU A 33 4.94 5.86 39.42
N SER A 34 5.02 5.75 38.10
CA SER A 34 4.14 6.51 37.21
C SER A 34 3.17 5.62 36.45
N ALA A 35 1.87 5.72 36.76
CA ALA A 35 0.79 5.13 35.97
C ALA A 35 0.61 5.84 34.60
N GLN A 36 1.69 6.38 34.01
CA GLN A 36 1.62 7.08 32.73
C GLN A 36 1.53 6.06 31.60
N VAL A 37 0.50 6.20 30.78
CA VAL A 37 0.35 5.42 29.55
C VAL A 37 1.34 5.95 28.52
N ASN A 38 2.35 5.15 28.21
CA ASN A 38 3.31 5.47 27.15
C ASN A 38 2.70 5.17 25.79
N ILE A 39 2.46 6.22 25.01
CA ILE A 39 1.84 6.10 23.67
C ILE A 39 2.81 6.63 22.64
N LEU A 40 3.07 5.81 21.61
CA LEU A 40 3.77 6.19 20.40
C LEU A 40 2.77 6.15 19.25
N LYS A 41 2.48 7.31 18.66
CA LYS A 41 1.57 7.44 17.53
C LYS A 41 2.37 7.68 16.26
N HIS A 42 2.15 6.82 15.29
CA HIS A 42 2.71 6.95 13.96
C HIS A 42 1.61 7.39 12.99
N ASN A 43 1.81 8.53 12.34
CA ASN A 43 0.96 9.00 11.25
C ASN A 43 1.78 8.92 9.97
N ILE A 44 1.47 7.95 9.13
CA ILE A 44 2.25 7.66 7.93
C ILE A 44 1.58 8.33 6.72
N LEU A 45 2.32 9.19 6.05
CA LEU A 45 1.95 9.81 4.78
C LEU A 45 2.74 9.15 3.67
N GLN A 46 2.05 8.50 2.74
CA GLN A 46 2.70 7.81 1.64
C GLN A 46 2.21 8.32 0.29
N LEU A 47 3.15 8.63 -0.59
CA LEU A 47 2.91 8.95 -1.99
C LEU A 47 3.60 7.91 -2.87
N GLN A 48 2.84 7.33 -3.79
CA GLN A 48 3.31 6.26 -4.68
C GLN A 48 2.88 6.54 -6.12
N LEU A 49 3.71 6.10 -7.06
CA LEU A 49 3.37 5.97 -8.47
C LEU A 49 3.20 4.49 -8.79
N THR A 50 2.05 4.12 -9.33
CA THR A 50 1.74 2.75 -9.74
C THR A 50 1.56 2.66 -11.24
N VAL A 51 2.24 1.71 -11.87
CA VAL A 51 2.15 1.42 -13.31
C VAL A 51 1.63 -0.01 -13.46
N PRO A 52 0.31 -0.19 -13.67
CA PRO A 52 -0.28 -1.49 -13.93
C PRO A 52 -0.08 -1.92 -15.38
N ALA A 53 0.07 -3.24 -15.58
CA ALA A 53 0.00 -3.89 -16.88
C ALA A 53 -0.98 -5.06 -16.76
N ARG A 54 -2.27 -4.82 -17.03
CA ARG A 54 -3.35 -5.78 -16.77
C ARG A 54 -3.97 -6.27 -18.08
N ALA A 55 -4.13 -7.57 -18.18
CA ALA A 55 -4.92 -8.22 -19.22
C ALA A 55 -6.37 -8.35 -18.75
N TYR A 56 -7.30 -8.01 -19.62
CA TYR A 56 -8.73 -8.09 -19.37
C TYR A 56 -9.36 -9.09 -20.32
N TYR A 57 -10.29 -9.90 -19.82
CA TYR A 57 -11.16 -10.74 -20.58
C TYR A 57 -12.60 -10.28 -20.39
N ASN A 58 -13.30 -9.92 -21.50
CA ASN A 58 -14.63 -9.35 -21.46
C ASN A 58 -15.65 -10.38 -21.90
N ILE A 59 -16.74 -10.51 -21.15
CA ILE A 59 -17.88 -11.37 -21.43
C ILE A 59 -19.11 -10.47 -21.62
N LYS A 60 -19.72 -10.53 -22.80
CA LYS A 60 -20.95 -9.81 -23.08
C LYS A 60 -22.12 -10.58 -22.46
N LEU A 61 -22.78 -9.99 -21.48
CA LEU A 61 -23.94 -10.58 -20.82
C LEU A 61 -25.25 -10.14 -21.49
N TRP A 62 -25.37 -8.84 -21.82
CA TRP A 62 -26.55 -8.25 -22.45
C TRP A 62 -26.12 -7.15 -23.44
N LYS A 63 -27.09 -6.45 -24.05
CA LYS A 63 -26.83 -5.42 -25.07
C LYS A 63 -25.75 -4.40 -24.63
N GLU A 64 -25.87 -3.89 -23.42
CA GLU A 64 -25.01 -2.84 -22.85
C GLU A 64 -24.23 -3.29 -21.62
N LEU A 65 -24.53 -4.49 -21.07
CA LEU A 65 -23.90 -5.01 -19.88
C LEU A 65 -22.79 -6.00 -20.26
N ARG A 66 -21.59 -5.72 -19.79
CA ARG A 66 -20.42 -6.60 -19.92
C ARG A 66 -19.86 -6.90 -18.54
N MET A 67 -19.48 -8.13 -18.33
CA MET A 67 -18.65 -8.54 -17.20
C MET A 67 -17.22 -8.70 -17.70
N PHE A 68 -16.27 -8.38 -16.86
CA PHE A 68 -14.85 -8.58 -17.19
C PHE A 68 -14.10 -9.12 -16.00
N PHE A 69 -13.05 -9.87 -16.30
CA PHE A 69 -12.02 -10.26 -15.36
C PHE A 69 -10.70 -9.64 -15.79
N PHE A 70 -9.85 -9.37 -14.84
CA PHE A 70 -8.51 -8.87 -15.12
C PHE A 70 -7.47 -9.55 -14.24
N ALA A 71 -6.28 -9.69 -14.78
CA ALA A 71 -5.11 -10.11 -14.05
C ALA A 71 -3.86 -9.48 -14.67
N GLY A 72 -2.83 -9.26 -13.86
CA GLY A 72 -1.55 -8.79 -14.37
C GLY A 72 -0.66 -8.18 -13.32
N PRO A 73 0.62 -8.00 -13.68
CA PRO A 73 1.60 -7.36 -12.82
C PRO A 73 1.36 -5.85 -12.73
N GLN A 74 1.82 -5.27 -11.63
CA GLN A 74 1.95 -3.83 -11.46
C GLN A 74 3.25 -3.49 -10.75
N LEU A 75 3.84 -2.38 -11.14
CA LEU A 75 5.02 -1.82 -10.53
C LEU A 75 4.60 -0.60 -9.70
N GLN A 76 4.91 -0.62 -8.41
CA GLN A 76 4.76 0.55 -7.55
C GLN A 76 6.13 1.15 -7.25
N ILE A 77 6.21 2.48 -7.30
CA ILE A 77 7.40 3.25 -6.97
C ILE A 77 7.02 4.23 -5.86
N GLY A 78 7.57 4.02 -4.66
CA GLY A 78 7.40 4.91 -3.53
C GLY A 78 8.16 6.21 -3.73
N LEU A 79 7.46 7.34 -3.74
CA LEU A 79 8.06 8.66 -3.85
C LEU A 79 8.44 9.19 -2.47
N THR A 80 7.53 9.09 -1.50
CA THR A 80 7.77 9.40 -0.09
C THR A 80 6.97 8.47 0.81
N ASN A 81 7.50 8.18 2.00
CA ASN A 81 6.82 7.46 3.07
C ASN A 81 7.23 8.12 4.39
N TYR A 82 6.56 9.24 4.67
CA TYR A 82 6.91 10.10 5.79
C TYR A 82 6.13 9.70 7.04
N ASP A 83 6.87 9.32 8.09
CA ASP A 83 6.32 8.96 9.39
C ASP A 83 6.39 10.15 10.34
N ILE A 84 5.23 10.67 10.72
CA ILE A 84 5.08 11.72 11.72
C ILE A 84 4.86 11.04 13.06
N VAL A 85 5.89 11.07 13.90
CA VAL A 85 5.88 10.42 15.20
C VAL A 85 5.48 11.40 16.28
N LYS A 86 4.36 11.12 16.97
CA LYS A 86 3.95 11.84 18.18
C LYS A 86 4.18 10.94 19.37
N LYS A 87 5.06 11.36 20.27
CA LYS A 87 5.41 10.59 21.47
C LYS A 87 4.83 11.24 22.73
N GLN A 88 4.26 10.40 23.58
CA GLN A 88 3.96 10.69 24.98
C GLN A 88 4.60 9.57 25.78
N LEU A 89 5.93 9.69 25.99
CA LEU A 89 6.78 8.67 26.59
C LEU A 89 7.61 9.31 27.69
N SER A 90 7.91 8.54 28.73
CA SER A 90 8.96 8.89 29.69
C SER A 90 10.35 8.79 29.05
N ASP A 91 11.35 9.53 29.57
CA ASP A 91 12.72 9.50 29.03
C ASP A 91 13.35 8.10 29.06
N PRO A 92 13.23 7.30 30.15
CA PRO A 92 13.75 5.94 30.16
C PRO A 92 13.11 5.04 29.10
N THR A 93 11.80 5.14 28.92
CA THR A 93 11.06 4.39 27.89
C THR A 93 11.49 4.79 26.48
N THR A 94 11.72 6.10 26.24
CA THR A 94 12.19 6.61 24.96
C THR A 94 13.57 6.00 24.60
N GLN A 95 14.53 6.04 25.53
CA GLN A 95 15.86 5.49 25.34
C GLN A 95 15.82 3.99 25.06
N TRP A 96 14.98 3.24 25.78
CA TRP A 96 14.81 1.81 25.57
C TRP A 96 14.26 1.51 24.16
N ILE A 97 13.20 2.20 23.74
CA ILE A 97 12.58 2.02 22.40
C ILE A 97 13.60 2.34 21.30
N GLU A 98 14.38 3.41 21.45
CA GLU A 98 15.42 3.79 20.49
C GLU A 98 16.57 2.76 20.46
N SER A 99 16.91 2.14 21.58
CA SER A 99 17.90 1.06 21.63
C SER A 99 17.44 -0.20 20.86
N GLN A 100 16.15 -0.41 20.69
CA GLN A 100 15.59 -1.47 19.83
C GLN A 100 15.56 -1.09 18.34
N GLY A 101 16.10 0.07 17.97
CA GLY A 101 16.15 0.55 16.58
C GLY A 101 14.86 1.19 16.08
N ILE A 102 13.89 1.45 16.96
CA ILE A 102 12.63 2.11 16.63
C ILE A 102 12.84 3.63 16.74
N LYS A 103 12.58 4.35 15.66
CA LYS A 103 12.70 5.80 15.65
C LYS A 103 11.52 6.47 16.33
N THR A 104 11.82 7.38 17.26
CA THR A 104 10.83 8.17 18.01
C THR A 104 10.70 9.60 17.47
N THR A 105 11.34 9.90 16.34
CA THR A 105 11.32 11.21 15.67
C THR A 105 10.78 11.10 14.26
N ASN A 106 10.28 12.22 13.73
CA ASN A 106 9.78 12.27 12.35
C ASN A 106 10.87 11.89 11.34
N HIS A 107 10.55 11.03 10.39
CA HIS A 107 11.50 10.56 9.40
C HIS A 107 10.82 10.04 8.13
N ASP A 108 11.56 10.01 7.01
CA ASP A 108 11.13 9.32 5.79
C ASP A 108 11.74 7.92 5.74
N ARG A 109 10.89 6.90 5.71
CA ARG A 109 11.28 5.47 5.78
C ARG A 109 12.07 5.01 4.56
N TYR A 110 11.92 5.70 3.40
CA TYR A 110 12.73 5.42 2.21
C TYR A 110 14.12 6.04 2.30
N ILE A 111 14.24 7.28 2.83
CA ILE A 111 15.53 7.95 3.03
C ILE A 111 16.36 7.21 4.07
N ASP A 112 15.70 6.76 5.13
CA ASP A 112 16.33 6.00 6.22
C ASP A 112 16.62 4.53 5.86
N LYS A 113 16.38 4.14 4.61
CA LYS A 113 16.61 2.78 4.12
C LYS A 113 15.88 1.70 4.94
N GLN A 114 14.72 2.02 5.50
CA GLN A 114 13.88 1.04 6.17
C GLN A 114 13.06 0.25 5.16
N LEU A 115 12.63 0.90 4.08
CA LEU A 115 11.82 0.30 3.01
C LEU A 115 12.49 0.48 1.66
N TYR A 116 12.30 -0.50 0.78
CA TYR A 116 12.59 -0.35 -0.64
C TYR A 116 11.50 0.50 -1.31
N ARG A 117 11.93 1.37 -2.24
CA ARG A 117 11.02 2.23 -3.02
C ARG A 117 10.22 1.46 -4.05
N THR A 118 10.68 0.28 -4.43
CA THR A 118 10.10 -0.51 -5.52
C THR A 118 9.35 -1.69 -4.95
N ASN A 119 8.07 -1.81 -5.34
CA ASN A 119 7.22 -2.93 -5.00
C ASN A 119 6.61 -3.51 -6.29
N ILE A 120 6.78 -4.81 -6.49
CA ILE A 120 6.20 -5.55 -7.61
C ILE A 120 5.02 -6.33 -7.04
N GLN A 121 3.86 -6.13 -7.64
CA GLN A 121 2.63 -6.79 -7.22
C GLN A 121 2.00 -7.51 -8.42
N PHE A 122 1.15 -8.48 -8.13
CA PHE A 122 0.28 -9.12 -9.09
C PHE A 122 -1.17 -8.91 -8.66
N GLY A 123 -1.94 -8.28 -9.54
CA GLY A 123 -3.33 -7.98 -9.29
C GLY A 123 -4.26 -8.92 -10.05
N LEU A 124 -5.37 -9.27 -9.42
CA LEU A 124 -6.47 -9.97 -10.05
C LEU A 124 -7.81 -9.42 -9.57
N GLY A 125 -8.81 -9.50 -10.41
CA GLY A 125 -10.14 -9.02 -10.06
C GLY A 125 -11.13 -9.12 -11.20
N GLY A 126 -12.24 -8.44 -11.03
CA GLY A 126 -13.29 -8.40 -12.03
C GLY A 126 -14.24 -7.23 -11.81
N GLY A 127 -15.22 -7.12 -12.69
CA GLY A 127 -16.20 -6.06 -12.60
C GLY A 127 -17.25 -6.10 -13.69
N PHE A 128 -18.03 -5.05 -13.70
CA PHE A 128 -19.10 -4.86 -14.67
C PHE A 128 -18.94 -3.51 -15.36
N GLU A 129 -19.25 -3.49 -16.64
CA GLU A 129 -19.34 -2.30 -17.47
C GLU A 129 -20.74 -2.23 -18.06
N TRP A 130 -21.47 -1.16 -17.75
CA TRP A 130 -22.80 -0.91 -18.25
C TRP A 130 -22.85 0.48 -18.87
N ASP A 131 -23.04 0.53 -20.19
CA ASP A 131 -22.98 1.74 -21.00
C ASP A 131 -21.68 2.54 -20.71
N ARG A 132 -21.79 3.63 -19.96
CA ARG A 132 -20.68 4.52 -19.60
C ARG A 132 -20.12 4.27 -18.20
N TYR A 133 -20.76 3.41 -17.41
CA TYR A 133 -20.38 3.14 -16.04
C TYR A 133 -19.54 1.88 -15.96
N ARG A 134 -18.51 1.92 -15.13
CA ARG A 134 -17.67 0.75 -14.85
C ARG A 134 -17.40 0.66 -13.35
N LEU A 135 -17.73 -0.50 -12.79
CA LEU A 135 -17.40 -0.87 -11.42
C LEU A 135 -16.45 -2.05 -11.46
N GLN A 136 -15.34 -1.95 -10.74
CA GLN A 136 -14.38 -3.04 -10.63
C GLN A 136 -13.91 -3.20 -9.20
N ALA A 137 -13.64 -4.45 -8.83
CA ALA A 137 -13.01 -4.82 -7.57
C ALA A 137 -11.89 -5.82 -7.82
N GLY A 138 -10.87 -5.77 -7.00
CA GLY A 138 -9.71 -6.66 -7.14
C GLY A 138 -8.86 -6.69 -5.90
N TYR A 139 -7.84 -7.53 -5.98
CA TYR A 139 -6.87 -7.72 -4.93
C TYR A 139 -5.46 -7.75 -5.55
N ASP A 140 -4.54 -7.02 -4.92
CA ASP A 140 -3.15 -6.91 -5.35
C ASP A 140 -2.26 -7.64 -4.32
N PHE A 141 -1.42 -8.56 -4.79
CA PHE A 141 -0.50 -9.37 -4.00
C PHE A 141 0.92 -8.84 -4.16
N GLY A 142 1.58 -8.43 -3.08
CA GLY A 142 3.00 -8.08 -3.09
C GLY A 142 3.88 -9.30 -3.32
N LEU A 143 4.70 -9.28 -4.36
CA LEU A 143 5.57 -10.39 -4.75
C LEU A 143 6.96 -10.29 -4.13
N ASN A 144 7.45 -9.09 -3.90
CA ASN A 144 8.78 -8.87 -3.31
C ASN A 144 8.71 -8.41 -1.85
N ASN A 145 9.80 -8.62 -1.15
CA ASN A 145 10.00 -8.05 0.18
C ASN A 145 10.30 -6.56 0.05
N ILE A 146 9.48 -5.71 0.65
CA ILE A 146 9.68 -4.25 0.68
C ILE A 146 10.46 -3.77 1.89
N LEU A 147 10.73 -4.64 2.87
CA LEU A 147 11.56 -4.29 4.03
C LEU A 147 13.04 -4.36 3.66
N HIS A 148 13.81 -3.32 4.01
CA HIS A 148 15.24 -3.32 3.75
C HIS A 148 15.97 -4.27 4.73
N THR A 149 16.73 -5.22 4.20
CA THR A 149 17.39 -6.28 4.97
C THR A 149 18.44 -5.79 5.97
N ALA A 150 18.93 -4.55 5.81
CA ALA A 150 19.86 -3.95 6.75
C ALA A 150 19.24 -3.61 8.11
N VAL A 151 17.92 -3.41 8.15
CA VAL A 151 17.21 -3.06 9.40
C VAL A 151 16.77 -4.31 10.16
N LEU A 152 16.20 -5.28 9.46
CA LEU A 152 15.71 -6.53 10.05
C LEU A 152 16.00 -7.72 9.12
N PRO A 153 17.19 -8.32 9.20
CA PRO A 153 17.69 -9.26 8.18
C PRO A 153 16.89 -10.57 8.05
N LYS A 154 16.03 -10.90 9.00
CA LYS A 154 15.21 -12.13 8.96
C LYS A 154 13.72 -11.88 8.72
N GLN A 155 13.29 -10.62 8.67
CA GLN A 155 11.87 -10.29 8.48
C GLN A 155 11.57 -9.97 7.02
N LYS A 156 10.36 -10.33 6.60
CA LYS A 156 9.83 -10.03 5.28
C LYS A 156 8.52 -9.28 5.43
N MET A 157 8.34 -8.25 4.62
CA MET A 157 7.10 -7.48 4.55
C MET A 157 6.63 -7.44 3.11
N HIS A 158 5.40 -7.88 2.89
CA HIS A 158 4.72 -7.82 1.60
C HIS A 158 3.52 -6.89 1.74
N GLU A 159 3.31 -6.05 0.76
CA GLU A 159 2.17 -5.14 0.73
C GLU A 159 1.03 -5.78 -0.07
N TRP A 160 -0.14 -5.91 0.54
CA TRP A 160 -1.35 -6.45 -0.06
C TRP A 160 -2.43 -5.38 -0.02
N GLY A 161 -3.30 -5.37 -1.01
CA GLY A 161 -4.35 -4.37 -1.05
C GLY A 161 -5.62 -4.81 -1.76
N TRP A 162 -6.75 -4.35 -1.24
CA TRP A 162 -8.02 -4.39 -1.94
C TRP A 162 -8.18 -3.13 -2.78
N MET A 163 -8.75 -3.29 -3.95
CA MET A 163 -9.09 -2.19 -4.84
C MET A 163 -10.56 -2.24 -5.19
N CYS A 164 -11.24 -1.11 -5.05
CA CYS A 164 -12.59 -0.91 -5.60
C CYS A 164 -12.59 0.41 -6.36
N THR A 165 -13.01 0.39 -7.62
CA THR A 165 -12.98 1.58 -8.47
C THR A 165 -14.30 1.71 -9.20
N PHE A 166 -14.86 2.90 -9.14
CA PHE A 166 -16.00 3.31 -9.96
C PHE A 166 -15.50 4.33 -11.00
N SER A 167 -15.85 4.13 -12.26
CA SER A 167 -15.43 5.01 -13.35
C SER A 167 -16.61 5.36 -14.24
N TYR A 168 -16.58 6.57 -14.76
CA TYR A 168 -17.52 7.07 -15.76
C TYR A 168 -16.74 7.43 -17.03
N LYS A 169 -17.21 6.95 -18.18
CA LYS A 169 -16.60 7.22 -19.48
C LYS A 169 -17.30 8.42 -20.10
N LEU A 170 -16.53 9.47 -20.32
CA LEU A 170 -16.97 10.69 -21.00
C LEU A 170 -17.21 10.46 -22.50
#